data_84caf8daf67c3ba4ae78db79ffda6db2
#
_entry.id   84caf8daf67c3ba4ae78db79ffda6db2
#
_cell.length_a   1.000
_cell.length_b   1.000
_cell.length_c   1.000
_cell.angle_alpha   90.00
_cell.angle_beta   90.00
_cell.angle_gamma   90.00
#
_symmetry.space_group_name_H-M   'P 1'
#
loop_
_entity.id
_entity.type
_entity.pdbx_description
1 polymer ?
#
loop_
_entity_poly.entity_id
_entity_poly.type
_entity_poly.pdbx_seq_one_letter_code
_entity_poly.pdbx_strand_id
1 'polypeptide(L)'
;VFIMTVSAIITAAGKNSRMRKDQISRNISVKNKLVLPFQNKTVLETTIDNALSSNVDECIVVLGHYSDEIKEVVFDNYKDSVKFIENNPVDVGLSVSLLNGLKNISSDFALCITGDQPTVSSETFNEMINVCKNSDNPEKTIAVLRRRKTGLLDTAEGLGMPFVVFK
;
A
#
# COMPACT_ATOMS: atom_id res chain seq x y z
N VAL A 1 -17.37 -16.73 18.41
CA VAL A 1 -16.34 -16.78 17.33
C VAL A 1 -15.72 -15.39 17.27
N PHE A 2 -14.45 -15.25 17.65
CA PHE A 2 -13.72 -14.01 17.47
C PHE A 2 -13.47 -13.83 15.97
N ILE A 3 -14.09 -12.82 15.37
CA ILE A 3 -13.85 -12.44 13.97
C ILE A 3 -12.61 -11.54 13.97
N MET A 4 -11.49 -12.04 13.47
CA MET A 4 -10.27 -11.27 13.29
C MET A 4 -10.44 -10.28 12.12
N THR A 5 -10.23 -9.01 12.40
CA THR A 5 -10.40 -7.91 11.47
C THR A 5 -9.08 -7.53 10.76
N VAL A 6 -9.16 -6.92 9.58
CA VAL A 6 -8.02 -6.54 8.76
C VAL A 6 -8.16 -5.11 8.26
N SER A 7 -7.13 -4.30 8.43
CA SER A 7 -7.03 -2.99 7.78
C SER A 7 -5.99 -3.01 6.67
N ALA A 8 -6.32 -2.46 5.51
CA ALA A 8 -5.32 -2.14 4.49
C ALA A 8 -4.64 -0.80 4.83
N ILE A 9 -3.32 -0.77 4.75
CA ILE A 9 -2.51 0.44 4.86
C ILE A 9 -1.76 0.62 3.53
N ILE A 10 -2.12 1.65 2.78
CA ILE A 10 -1.50 1.98 1.49
C ILE A 10 -0.58 3.17 1.69
N THR A 11 0.73 2.98 1.51
CA THR A 11 1.69 4.08 1.59
C THR A 11 1.80 4.82 0.26
N ALA A 12 1.51 6.11 0.29
CA ALA A 12 1.54 7.03 -0.85
C ALA A 12 2.38 8.29 -0.55
N ALA A 13 3.40 8.15 0.31
CA ALA A 13 4.17 9.26 0.87
C ALA A 13 5.56 9.46 0.22
N GLY A 14 5.90 8.68 -0.81
CA GLY A 14 7.23 8.64 -1.42
C GLY A 14 7.60 9.94 -2.16
N LYS A 15 8.91 10.28 -2.14
CA LYS A 15 9.48 11.46 -2.81
C LYS A 15 9.55 11.38 -4.34
N ASN A 16 9.32 10.23 -4.94
CA ASN A 16 9.45 10.02 -6.39
C ASN A 16 10.81 10.41 -7.01
N SER A 17 11.87 10.44 -6.22
CA SER A 17 13.15 11.07 -6.57
C SER A 17 13.81 10.50 -7.83
N ARG A 18 13.70 9.19 -8.07
CA ARG A 18 14.26 8.55 -9.29
C ARG A 18 13.51 9.00 -10.54
N MET A 19 12.19 8.90 -10.53
CA MET A 19 11.34 9.30 -11.66
C MET A 19 11.42 10.80 -11.92
N ARG A 20 11.44 11.63 -10.87
CA ARG A 20 11.59 13.08 -10.97
C ARG A 20 12.90 13.47 -11.66
N LYS A 21 14.03 12.82 -11.30
CA LYS A 21 15.32 13.06 -11.96
C LYS A 21 15.27 12.70 -13.45
N ASP A 22 14.66 11.60 -13.82
CA ASP A 22 14.50 11.18 -15.20
C ASP A 22 13.60 12.12 -15.98
N GLN A 23 12.46 12.54 -15.43
CA GLN A 23 11.54 13.50 -16.06
C GLN A 23 12.22 14.86 -16.31
N ILE A 24 12.96 15.38 -15.34
CA ILE A 24 13.72 16.64 -15.49
C ILE A 24 14.79 16.50 -16.57
N SER A 25 15.54 15.38 -16.60
CA SER A 25 16.58 15.15 -17.61
C SER A 25 16.04 15.07 -19.04
N ARG A 26 14.77 14.67 -19.19
CA ARG A 26 14.07 14.55 -20.47
C ARG A 26 13.21 15.77 -20.84
N ASN A 27 13.24 16.84 -20.05
CA ASN A 27 12.38 18.02 -20.23
C ASN A 27 10.87 17.69 -20.25
N ILE A 28 10.45 16.65 -19.48
CA ILE A 28 9.05 16.23 -19.36
C ILE A 28 8.46 16.85 -18.09
N SER A 29 7.18 17.21 -18.13
CA SER A 29 6.44 17.69 -16.98
C SER A 29 6.55 16.70 -15.80
N VAL A 30 6.97 17.21 -14.64
CA VAL A 30 7.14 16.39 -13.43
C VAL A 30 5.76 16.07 -12.85
N LYS A 31 5.36 14.80 -12.88
CA LYS A 31 4.16 14.28 -12.25
C LYS A 31 4.50 13.17 -11.26
N ASN A 32 3.69 13.05 -10.21
CA ASN A 32 3.81 11.93 -9.31
C ASN A 32 3.37 10.64 -10.01
N LYS A 33 4.16 9.55 -9.86
CA LYS A 33 3.83 8.25 -10.46
C LYS A 33 2.46 7.71 -10.06
N LEU A 34 1.98 8.04 -8.86
CA LEU A 34 0.72 7.55 -8.31
C LEU A 34 -0.51 8.14 -9.01
N VAL A 35 -0.38 9.33 -9.59
CA VAL A 35 -1.47 9.98 -10.35
C VAL A 35 -1.34 9.77 -11.86
N LEU A 36 -0.36 8.99 -12.31
CA LEU A 36 -0.27 8.62 -13.72
C LEU A 36 -1.42 7.70 -14.13
N PRO A 37 -1.89 7.84 -15.37
CA PRO A 37 -2.93 6.95 -15.91
C PRO A 37 -2.49 5.49 -15.89
N PHE A 38 -3.38 4.62 -15.44
CA PHE A 38 -3.28 3.18 -15.50
C PHE A 38 -4.65 2.61 -15.87
N GLN A 39 -4.77 2.08 -17.08
CA GLN A 39 -6.07 1.69 -17.65
C GLN A 39 -7.07 2.86 -17.64
N ASN A 40 -8.21 2.72 -16.98
CA ASN A 40 -9.27 3.74 -16.91
C ASN A 40 -9.16 4.66 -15.66
N LYS A 41 -8.15 4.48 -14.82
CA LYS A 41 -7.94 5.20 -13.57
C LYS A 41 -6.48 5.62 -13.43
N THR A 42 -6.08 6.05 -12.24
CA THR A 42 -4.67 6.26 -11.90
C THR A 42 -4.06 5.01 -11.26
N VAL A 43 -2.74 4.97 -11.18
CA VAL A 43 -1.99 3.92 -10.47
C VAL A 43 -2.50 3.74 -9.04
N LEU A 44 -2.65 4.84 -8.29
CA LEU A 44 -3.10 4.78 -6.89
C LEU A 44 -4.57 4.36 -6.79
N GLU A 45 -5.46 4.89 -7.62
CA GLU A 45 -6.88 4.52 -7.62
C GLU A 45 -7.06 3.03 -7.88
N THR A 46 -6.32 2.46 -8.84
CA THR A 46 -6.37 1.02 -9.11
C THR A 46 -5.86 0.20 -7.93
N THR A 47 -4.80 0.65 -7.26
CA THR A 47 -4.29 0.00 -6.03
C THR A 47 -5.32 0.06 -4.90
N ILE A 48 -5.98 1.21 -4.71
CA ILE A 48 -7.06 1.37 -3.71
C ILE A 48 -8.24 0.45 -4.02
N ASP A 49 -8.68 0.40 -5.28
CA ASP A 49 -9.80 -0.46 -5.69
C ASP A 49 -9.50 -1.94 -5.42
N ASN A 50 -8.29 -2.41 -5.71
CA ASN A 50 -7.89 -3.78 -5.43
C ASN A 50 -7.89 -4.08 -3.92
N ALA A 51 -7.45 -3.13 -3.09
CA ALA A 51 -7.50 -3.26 -1.63
C ALA A 51 -8.95 -3.28 -1.13
N LEU A 52 -9.80 -2.35 -1.58
CA LEU A 52 -11.22 -2.27 -1.18
C LEU A 52 -12.04 -3.48 -1.64
N SER A 53 -11.64 -4.11 -2.76
CA SER A 53 -12.27 -5.33 -3.27
C SER A 53 -11.81 -6.60 -2.55
N SER A 54 -10.81 -6.51 -1.69
CA SER A 54 -10.35 -7.61 -0.85
C SER A 54 -11.12 -7.68 0.47
N ASN A 55 -10.86 -8.73 1.28
CA ASN A 55 -11.51 -8.97 2.56
C ASN A 55 -10.91 -8.10 3.68
N VAL A 56 -10.87 -6.78 3.46
CA VAL A 56 -10.46 -5.79 4.47
C VAL A 56 -11.68 -5.08 5.05
N ASP A 57 -11.61 -4.75 6.32
CA ASP A 57 -12.66 -4.04 7.06
C ASP A 57 -12.47 -2.53 7.03
N GLU A 58 -11.24 -2.08 6.77
CA GLU A 58 -10.84 -0.68 6.75
C GLU A 58 -9.71 -0.47 5.74
N CYS A 59 -9.66 0.71 5.12
CA CYS A 59 -8.57 1.10 4.23
C CYS A 59 -8.06 2.49 4.60
N ILE A 60 -6.74 2.60 4.82
CA ILE A 60 -6.05 3.85 5.12
C ILE A 60 -5.01 4.14 4.04
N VAL A 61 -4.97 5.36 3.54
CA VAL A 61 -3.91 5.87 2.65
C VAL A 61 -3.05 6.87 3.41
N VAL A 62 -1.76 6.60 3.50
CA VAL A 62 -0.78 7.46 4.16
C VAL A 62 -0.11 8.35 3.13
N LEU A 63 -0.34 9.65 3.23
CA LEU A 63 0.17 10.69 2.33
C LEU A 63 1.43 11.37 2.90
N GLY A 64 2.17 12.03 2.04
CA GLY A 64 3.39 12.74 2.39
C GLY A 64 3.67 13.90 1.43
N HIS A 65 4.82 13.90 0.76
CA HIS A 65 5.33 15.01 -0.06
C HIS A 65 4.39 15.54 -1.15
N TYR A 66 3.52 14.68 -1.70
CA TYR A 66 2.61 15.01 -2.80
C TYR A 66 1.14 14.92 -2.37
N SER A 67 0.88 15.20 -1.09
CA SER A 67 -0.47 15.10 -0.51
C SER A 67 -1.51 15.87 -1.32
N ASP A 68 -1.23 17.14 -1.65
CA ASP A 68 -2.18 17.99 -2.39
C ASP A 68 -2.45 17.47 -3.80
N GLU A 69 -1.40 17.12 -4.56
CA GLU A 69 -1.52 16.57 -5.91
C GLU A 69 -2.32 15.27 -5.93
N ILE A 70 -2.06 14.39 -4.96
CA ILE A 70 -2.77 13.11 -4.84
C ILE A 70 -4.23 13.35 -4.45
N LYS A 71 -4.50 14.20 -3.47
CA LYS A 71 -5.86 14.52 -3.01
C LYS A 71 -6.70 15.15 -4.12
N GLU A 72 -6.14 16.07 -4.90
CA GLU A 72 -6.84 16.70 -6.02
C GLU A 72 -7.42 15.66 -7.00
N VAL A 73 -6.72 14.55 -7.20
CA VAL A 73 -7.11 13.52 -8.16
C VAL A 73 -7.98 12.42 -7.52
N VAL A 74 -7.67 12.03 -6.28
CA VAL A 74 -8.15 10.77 -5.70
C VAL A 74 -9.19 11.00 -4.60
N PHE A 75 -9.12 12.11 -3.85
CA PHE A 75 -9.87 12.27 -2.61
C PHE A 75 -11.38 12.16 -2.79
N ASP A 76 -11.97 12.88 -3.74
CA ASP A 76 -13.42 12.92 -3.92
C ASP A 76 -14.04 11.56 -4.27
N ASN A 77 -13.28 10.71 -4.95
CA ASN A 77 -13.74 9.38 -5.34
C ASN A 77 -13.71 8.38 -4.18
N TYR A 78 -12.90 8.63 -3.13
CA TYR A 78 -12.63 7.64 -2.08
C TYR A 78 -12.84 8.13 -0.65
N LYS A 79 -13.18 9.40 -0.42
CA LYS A 79 -13.32 10.01 0.92
C LYS A 79 -14.31 9.28 1.85
N ASP A 80 -15.31 8.60 1.28
CA ASP A 80 -16.32 7.86 2.05
C ASP A 80 -15.91 6.41 2.37
N SER A 81 -14.90 5.86 1.68
CA SER A 81 -14.45 4.48 1.82
C SER A 81 -13.01 4.33 2.28
N VAL A 82 -12.23 5.40 2.24
CA VAL A 82 -10.81 5.42 2.60
C VAL A 82 -10.53 6.56 3.57
N LYS A 83 -9.78 6.25 4.63
CA LYS A 83 -9.25 7.26 5.54
C LYS A 83 -7.90 7.74 5.02
N PHE A 84 -7.81 9.03 4.71
CA PHE A 84 -6.54 9.67 4.32
C PHE A 84 -5.87 10.26 5.56
N ILE A 85 -4.60 9.91 5.79
CA ILE A 85 -3.77 10.48 6.85
C ILE A 85 -2.48 11.04 6.25
N GLU A 86 -1.90 12.04 6.88
CA GLU A 86 -0.66 12.67 6.43
C GLU A 86 0.47 12.46 7.41
N ASN A 87 1.67 12.27 6.88
CA ASN A 87 2.89 12.27 7.69
C ASN A 87 3.17 13.69 8.20
N ASN A 88 3.50 13.79 9.47
CA ASN A 88 4.01 15.03 10.07
C ASN A 88 5.22 14.70 10.97
N PRO A 89 6.43 15.12 10.57
CA PRO A 89 6.77 15.85 9.34
C PRO A 89 6.57 15.00 8.07
N VAL A 90 6.47 15.65 6.89
CA VAL A 90 6.25 14.95 5.61
C VAL A 90 7.48 14.16 5.13
N ASP A 91 8.67 14.61 5.48
CA ASP A 91 9.95 14.00 5.09
C ASP A 91 10.34 12.88 6.05
N VAL A 92 9.65 11.76 5.92
CA VAL A 92 9.92 10.55 6.70
C VAL A 92 10.12 9.34 5.80
N GLY A 93 10.84 8.34 6.30
CA GLY A 93 11.05 7.08 5.60
C GLY A 93 9.78 6.21 5.55
N LEU A 94 9.85 5.14 4.75
CA LEU A 94 8.76 4.18 4.58
C LEU A 94 8.31 3.56 5.91
N SER A 95 9.26 3.20 6.78
CA SER A 95 8.97 2.60 8.08
C SER A 95 8.16 3.52 8.99
N VAL A 96 8.42 4.82 8.96
CA VAL A 96 7.66 5.81 9.74
C VAL A 96 6.27 6.01 9.15
N SER A 97 6.14 6.01 7.82
CA SER A 97 4.84 6.06 7.14
C SER A 97 3.98 4.84 7.50
N LEU A 98 4.56 3.64 7.51
CA LEU A 98 3.88 2.42 7.95
C LEU A 98 3.47 2.48 9.42
N LEU A 99 4.37 2.92 10.29
CA LEU A 99 4.08 3.09 11.72
C LEU A 99 2.93 4.08 11.94
N ASN A 100 2.90 5.17 11.18
CA ASN A 100 1.80 6.13 11.22
C ASN A 100 0.47 5.46 10.80
N GLY A 101 0.47 4.67 9.72
CA GLY A 101 -0.68 3.85 9.34
C GLY A 101 -1.11 2.90 10.45
N LEU A 102 -0.19 2.12 11.01
CA LEU A 102 -0.45 1.15 12.08
C LEU A 102 -1.05 1.80 13.35
N LYS A 103 -0.64 3.00 13.69
CA LYS A 103 -1.20 3.74 14.83
C LYS A 103 -2.65 4.19 14.60
N ASN A 104 -3.09 4.24 13.36
CA ASN A 104 -4.42 4.74 12.97
C ASN A 104 -5.42 3.63 12.64
N ILE A 105 -5.06 2.35 12.77
CA ILE A 105 -5.97 1.21 12.61
C ILE A 105 -6.38 0.63 13.95
N SER A 106 -7.57 0.02 14.01
CA SER A 106 -8.08 -0.72 15.16
C SER A 106 -8.15 -2.23 14.94
N SER A 107 -7.90 -2.70 13.73
CA SER A 107 -7.97 -4.12 13.35
C SER A 107 -6.84 -4.95 13.93
N ASP A 108 -7.06 -6.29 13.97
CA ASP A 108 -6.08 -7.26 14.46
C ASP A 108 -4.91 -7.43 13.49
N PHE A 109 -5.17 -7.34 12.17
CA PHE A 109 -4.16 -7.47 11.12
C PHE A 109 -4.04 -6.21 10.29
N ALA A 110 -2.84 -5.97 9.79
CA ALA A 110 -2.53 -4.97 8.78
C ALA A 110 -2.07 -5.63 7.48
N LEU A 111 -2.77 -5.34 6.38
CA LEU A 111 -2.32 -5.58 5.01
C LEU A 111 -1.59 -4.33 4.53
N CYS A 112 -0.27 -4.38 4.46
CA CYS A 112 0.58 -3.26 4.10
C CYS A 112 0.88 -3.29 2.59
N ILE A 113 0.55 -2.20 1.88
CA ILE A 113 0.65 -2.08 0.42
C ILE A 113 1.37 -0.77 0.08
N THR A 114 2.18 -0.75 -0.98
CA THR A 114 2.64 0.51 -1.58
C THR A 114 1.65 0.98 -2.65
N GLY A 115 1.43 2.29 -2.76
CA GLY A 115 0.45 2.86 -3.69
C GLY A 115 0.73 2.61 -5.17
N ASP A 116 1.92 2.14 -5.51
CA ASP A 116 2.37 1.83 -6.86
C ASP A 116 2.30 0.33 -7.23
N GLN A 117 1.35 -0.40 -6.67
CA GLN A 117 1.13 -1.83 -6.93
C GLN A 117 -0.23 -2.12 -7.60
N PRO A 118 -0.56 -1.48 -8.73
CA PRO A 118 -1.88 -1.60 -9.37
C PRO A 118 -2.14 -2.99 -9.97
N THR A 119 -1.11 -3.83 -10.11
CA THR A 119 -1.22 -5.17 -10.70
C THR A 119 -1.39 -6.29 -9.68
N VAL A 120 -1.34 -5.99 -8.39
CA VAL A 120 -1.63 -6.97 -7.33
C VAL A 120 -3.13 -7.03 -7.12
N SER A 121 -3.73 -8.20 -7.40
CA SER A 121 -5.18 -8.37 -7.38
C SER A 121 -5.75 -8.53 -5.95
N SER A 122 -7.06 -8.30 -5.82
CA SER A 122 -7.80 -8.53 -4.58
C SER A 122 -7.74 -10.00 -4.14
N GLU A 123 -7.74 -10.95 -5.07
CA GLU A 123 -7.59 -12.36 -4.80
C GLU A 123 -6.25 -12.68 -4.14
N THR A 124 -5.17 -12.09 -4.64
CA THR A 124 -3.83 -12.22 -4.03
C THR A 124 -3.82 -11.68 -2.60
N PHE A 125 -4.42 -10.51 -2.36
CA PHE A 125 -4.55 -9.97 -1.01
C PHE A 125 -5.36 -10.90 -0.10
N ASN A 126 -6.45 -11.48 -0.59
CA ASN A 126 -7.27 -12.42 0.16
C ASN A 126 -6.51 -13.70 0.52
N GLU A 127 -5.71 -14.25 -0.40
CA GLU A 127 -4.84 -15.40 -0.11
C GLU A 127 -3.84 -15.08 1.00
N MET A 128 -3.20 -13.91 0.96
CA MET A 128 -2.26 -13.48 2.00
C MET A 128 -2.94 -13.31 3.37
N ILE A 129 -4.12 -12.69 3.40
CA ILE A 129 -4.92 -12.53 4.63
C ILE A 129 -5.28 -13.92 5.20
N ASN A 130 -5.73 -14.84 4.34
CA ASN A 130 -6.13 -16.18 4.77
C ASN A 130 -4.95 -17.00 5.33
N VAL A 131 -3.75 -16.86 4.76
CA VAL A 131 -2.53 -17.49 5.30
C VAL A 131 -2.29 -17.07 6.75
N CYS A 132 -2.42 -15.78 7.05
CA CYS A 132 -2.24 -15.28 8.42
C CYS A 132 -3.36 -15.72 9.37
N LYS A 133 -4.63 -15.54 8.96
CA LYS A 133 -5.79 -15.86 9.80
C LYS A 133 -5.90 -17.35 10.12
N ASN A 134 -5.51 -18.23 9.19
CA ASN A 134 -5.62 -19.69 9.34
C ASN A 134 -4.33 -20.34 9.86
N SER A 135 -3.32 -19.56 10.23
CA SER A 135 -2.11 -20.08 10.87
C SER A 135 -2.39 -20.59 12.27
N ASP A 136 -1.64 -21.60 12.71
CA ASP A 136 -1.68 -22.08 14.10
C ASP A 136 -1.26 -21.00 15.11
N ASN A 137 -0.49 -20.02 14.67
CA ASN A 137 -0.04 -18.88 15.47
C ASN A 137 -0.19 -17.57 14.67
N PRO A 138 -1.41 -17.03 14.51
CA PRO A 138 -1.66 -15.84 13.68
C PRO A 138 -0.80 -14.63 14.08
N GLU A 139 -0.64 -14.39 15.39
CA GLU A 139 0.17 -13.31 15.98
C GLU A 139 1.69 -13.43 15.73
N LYS A 140 2.16 -14.59 15.27
CA LYS A 140 3.57 -14.86 14.94
C LYS A 140 3.78 -15.13 13.44
N THR A 141 2.73 -14.99 12.64
CA THR A 141 2.75 -15.29 11.21
C THR A 141 2.77 -14.00 10.40
N ILE A 142 3.66 -13.93 9.44
CA ILE A 142 3.73 -12.86 8.44
C ILE A 142 3.58 -13.50 7.06
N ALA A 143 2.58 -13.06 6.29
CA ALA A 143 2.46 -13.41 4.88
C ALA A 143 3.13 -12.35 4.02
N VAL A 144 4.05 -12.77 3.15
CA VAL A 144 4.79 -11.87 2.25
C VAL A 144 4.61 -12.35 0.82
N LEU A 145 4.23 -11.44 -0.09
CA LEU A 145 4.16 -11.75 -1.51
C LEU A 145 5.56 -11.87 -2.09
N ARG A 146 5.84 -13.01 -2.71
CA ARG A 146 7.12 -13.31 -3.33
C ARG A 146 7.02 -13.39 -4.84
N ARG A 147 7.93 -12.72 -5.52
CA ARG A 147 8.08 -12.89 -6.96
C ARG A 147 8.59 -14.29 -7.28
N ARG A 148 7.91 -15.02 -8.18
CA ARG A 148 8.44 -16.30 -8.69
C ARG A 148 9.74 -16.05 -9.44
N LYS A 149 10.84 -16.61 -8.94
CA LYS A 149 12.10 -16.79 -9.67
C LYS A 149 12.41 -18.27 -9.75
N THR A 150 12.89 -18.73 -10.89
CA THR A 150 13.50 -20.05 -11.05
C THR A 150 14.96 -19.96 -10.59
N GLY A 151 15.37 -20.78 -9.62
CA GLY A 151 16.74 -20.85 -9.11
C GLY A 151 16.88 -20.50 -7.62
N LEU A 152 18.11 -20.52 -7.12
CA LEU A 152 18.46 -20.09 -5.76
C LEU A 152 18.15 -18.60 -5.59
N LEU A 153 17.35 -18.30 -4.58
CA LEU A 153 17.02 -16.93 -4.24
C LEU A 153 18.07 -16.36 -3.31
N ASP A 154 18.66 -15.27 -3.73
CA ASP A 154 19.39 -14.41 -2.82
C ASP A 154 18.39 -13.83 -1.80
N THR A 155 18.72 -13.91 -0.52
CA THR A 155 17.86 -13.53 0.61
C THR A 155 17.43 -12.05 0.58
N ALA A 156 18.11 -11.22 -0.20
CA ALA A 156 17.77 -9.80 -0.38
C ALA A 156 16.70 -9.54 -1.46
N GLU A 157 16.35 -10.53 -2.29
CA GLU A 157 15.41 -10.33 -3.39
C GLU A 157 13.99 -10.80 -3.03
N GLY A 158 13.05 -9.87 -2.99
CA GLY A 158 11.62 -10.16 -2.98
C GLY A 158 10.93 -10.10 -1.62
N LEU A 159 11.62 -9.67 -0.58
CA LEU A 159 10.97 -9.35 0.70
C LEU A 159 10.60 -7.86 0.71
N GLY A 160 9.34 -7.58 0.47
CA GLY A 160 8.83 -6.21 0.44
C GLY A 160 7.33 -6.19 0.62
N MET A 161 6.71 -5.10 0.25
CA MET A 161 5.26 -5.03 0.20
C MET A 161 4.72 -5.62 -1.10
N PRO A 162 3.51 -6.21 -1.08
CA PRO A 162 2.61 -6.27 0.07
C PRO A 162 3.01 -7.34 1.10
N PHE A 163 2.64 -7.11 2.36
CA PHE A 163 2.70 -8.12 3.41
C PHE A 163 1.52 -7.98 4.37
N VAL A 164 1.17 -9.07 5.06
CA VAL A 164 0.17 -9.09 6.13
C VAL A 164 0.86 -9.45 7.44
N VAL A 165 0.54 -8.72 8.49
CA VAL A 165 1.10 -8.91 9.82
C VAL A 165 0.03 -8.69 10.90
N PHE A 166 0.14 -9.41 12.03
CA PHE A 166 -0.63 -9.12 13.23
C PHE A 166 -0.14 -7.81 13.86
N LYS A 167 -1.08 -6.96 14.30
CA LYS A 167 -0.79 -5.65 14.89
C LYS A 167 -0.26 -5.76 16.31
#